data_c14102501a7924a7c2b5b0e4738531cc
#
_entry.id   c14102501a7924a7c2b5b0e4738531cc
#
_cell.length_a   1.000
_cell.length_b   1.000
_cell.length_c   1.000
_cell.angle_alpha   90.00
_cell.angle_beta   90.00
_cell.angle_gamma   90.00
#
_symmetry.space_group_name_H-M   'P 1'
#
loop_
_entity.id
_entity.type
_entity.pdbx_description
1 polymer ?
#
loop_
_entity_poly.entity_id
_entity_poly.type
_entity_poly.pdbx_seq_one_letter_code
_entity_poly.pdbx_strand_id
1 'polypeptide(L)'
;FAFDCVDAIAAKNPDKLAMMWVANDKTDRKFTFSDMKKYSAKTANYFESLGIKKGDTVMLVLKRHYQFWFCMLALHKIGAIAIPGTHMLKLHDIDFRLKQADVKLVVSVEEDSLLPDYEESEKELGIELKKLVIETERDGWINFNEALKKESPIFERPTGEDKTYAEEIFLIYFTSGTSGNPKMVSHKHTYSLGHIPTAKYWHNVVEDGIHHTAADTGWGKAVWGNLYGQWISGAAPFIYDYDRFD
;
A
#
# COMPACT_ATOMS: atom_id res chain seq x y z
N PHE A 1 9.42 8.51 4.67
CA PHE A 1 8.63 9.06 3.55
C PHE A 1 7.29 9.63 4.04
N ALA A 2 6.45 8.84 4.75
CA ALA A 2 5.12 9.30 5.16
C ALA A 2 5.17 10.61 5.96
N PHE A 3 5.98 10.69 7.01
CA PHE A 3 6.11 11.89 7.83
C PHE A 3 6.87 13.03 7.12
N ASP A 4 8.03 12.71 6.50
CA ASP A 4 8.95 13.73 6.00
C ASP A 4 8.56 14.27 4.60
N CYS A 5 7.70 13.57 3.87
CA CYS A 5 7.16 14.01 2.59
C CYS A 5 5.67 14.35 2.74
N VAL A 6 4.82 13.34 2.93
CA VAL A 6 3.36 13.49 2.85
C VAL A 6 2.81 14.38 3.98
N ASP A 7 3.14 14.07 5.23
CA ASP A 7 2.66 14.83 6.39
C ASP A 7 3.27 16.25 6.42
N ALA A 8 4.51 16.39 5.94
CA ALA A 8 5.17 17.69 5.82
C ALA A 8 4.52 18.59 4.76
N ILE A 9 4.11 18.00 3.61
CA ILE A 9 3.34 18.75 2.58
C ILE A 9 1.96 19.10 3.16
N ALA A 10 1.26 18.17 3.81
CA ALA A 10 -0.03 18.42 4.43
C ALA A 10 0.01 19.55 5.47
N ALA A 11 1.12 19.68 6.22
CA ALA A 11 1.30 20.76 7.19
C ALA A 11 1.49 22.13 6.54
N LYS A 12 2.12 22.19 5.37
CA LYS A 12 2.39 23.45 4.64
C LYS A 12 1.24 23.86 3.74
N ASN A 13 0.63 22.90 3.06
CA ASN A 13 -0.47 23.11 2.12
C ASN A 13 -1.46 21.94 2.21
N PRO A 14 -2.37 21.97 3.21
CA PRO A 14 -3.29 20.86 3.49
C PRO A 14 -4.23 20.54 2.32
N ASP A 15 -4.62 21.54 1.54
CA ASP A 15 -5.58 21.42 0.43
C ASP A 15 -4.90 21.06 -0.89
N LYS A 16 -3.56 20.95 -0.93
CA LYS A 16 -2.86 20.54 -2.14
C LYS A 16 -3.34 19.16 -2.57
N LEU A 17 -3.68 19.04 -3.86
CA LEU A 17 -4.11 17.77 -4.45
C LEU A 17 -2.99 16.72 -4.32
N ALA A 18 -3.31 15.60 -3.69
CA ALA A 18 -2.41 14.47 -3.56
C ALA A 18 -2.71 13.35 -4.55
N MET A 19 -3.97 13.12 -4.88
CA MET A 19 -4.38 12.05 -5.81
C MET A 19 -5.75 12.35 -6.42
N MET A 20 -5.92 12.01 -7.69
CA MET A 20 -7.23 11.83 -8.34
C MET A 20 -7.43 10.33 -8.60
N TRP A 21 -8.56 9.81 -8.15
CA TRP A 21 -8.92 8.41 -8.34
C TRP A 21 -10.27 8.32 -9.06
N VAL A 22 -10.37 7.42 -10.04
CA VAL A 22 -11.58 7.18 -10.82
C VAL A 22 -11.85 5.68 -10.83
N ALA A 23 -13.06 5.27 -10.44
CA ALA A 23 -13.52 3.90 -10.50
C ALA A 23 -13.91 3.48 -11.93
N ASN A 24 -14.12 2.19 -12.11
CA ASN A 24 -14.60 1.62 -13.39
C ASN A 24 -15.96 2.19 -13.81
N ASP A 25 -16.87 2.46 -12.87
CA ASP A 25 -18.17 3.10 -13.08
C ASP A 25 -18.12 4.61 -13.32
N LYS A 26 -16.91 5.19 -13.40
CA LYS A 26 -16.61 6.61 -13.56
C LYS A 26 -16.86 7.47 -12.31
N THR A 27 -17.20 6.88 -11.18
CA THR A 27 -17.20 7.61 -9.90
C THR A 27 -15.79 8.10 -9.61
N ASP A 28 -15.63 9.39 -9.30
CA ASP A 28 -14.33 9.98 -9.01
C ASP A 28 -14.18 10.44 -7.56
N ARG A 29 -12.94 10.46 -7.10
CA ARG A 29 -12.55 11.02 -5.80
C ARG A 29 -11.24 11.80 -5.94
N LYS A 30 -11.20 12.93 -5.27
CA LYS A 30 -9.98 13.73 -5.11
C LYS A 30 -9.55 13.67 -3.66
N PHE A 31 -8.28 13.40 -3.45
CA PHE A 31 -7.67 13.37 -2.12
C PHE A 31 -6.61 14.46 -2.01
N THR A 32 -6.66 15.22 -0.94
CA THR A 32 -5.64 16.21 -0.58
C THR A 32 -4.52 15.53 0.22
N PHE A 33 -3.38 16.22 0.40
CA PHE A 33 -2.35 15.73 1.31
C PHE A 33 -2.85 15.65 2.76
N SER A 34 -3.77 16.50 3.17
CA SER A 34 -4.45 16.40 4.47
C SER A 34 -5.26 15.11 4.59
N ASP A 35 -5.96 14.71 3.52
CA ASP A 35 -6.68 13.43 3.50
C ASP A 35 -5.71 12.25 3.59
N MET A 36 -4.59 12.27 2.83
CA MET A 36 -3.58 11.22 2.90
C MET A 36 -2.98 11.10 4.31
N LYS A 37 -2.66 12.20 4.96
CA LYS A 37 -2.22 12.25 6.35
C LYS A 37 -3.26 11.63 7.29
N LYS A 38 -4.52 12.07 7.18
CA LYS A 38 -5.65 11.63 8.00
C LYS A 38 -5.91 10.12 7.86
N TYR A 39 -6.11 9.64 6.63
CA TYR A 39 -6.47 8.25 6.40
C TYR A 39 -5.31 7.30 6.67
N SER A 40 -4.07 7.70 6.38
CA SER A 40 -2.92 6.89 6.77
C SER A 40 -2.70 6.81 8.29
N ALA A 41 -3.03 7.87 9.02
CA ALA A 41 -3.02 7.85 10.49
C ALA A 41 -4.07 6.89 11.05
N LYS A 42 -5.31 6.96 10.55
CA LYS A 42 -6.38 6.02 10.93
C LYS A 42 -6.00 4.57 10.64
N THR A 43 -5.44 4.33 9.45
CA THR A 43 -5.00 2.98 9.06
C THR A 43 -3.86 2.49 9.94
N ALA A 44 -2.90 3.35 10.29
CA ALA A 44 -1.80 3.00 11.18
C ALA A 44 -2.29 2.63 12.59
N ASN A 45 -3.16 3.46 13.19
CA ASN A 45 -3.77 3.17 14.47
C ASN A 45 -4.51 1.83 14.46
N TYR A 46 -5.28 1.57 13.39
CA TYR A 46 -6.01 0.32 13.28
C TYR A 46 -5.07 -0.88 13.13
N PHE A 47 -4.03 -0.80 12.32
CA PHE A 47 -3.06 -1.88 12.18
C PHE A 47 -2.33 -2.17 13.50
N GLU A 48 -1.95 -1.15 14.26
CA GLU A 48 -1.38 -1.34 15.61
C GLU A 48 -2.38 -1.98 16.57
N SER A 49 -3.68 -1.62 16.51
CA SER A 49 -4.72 -2.27 17.32
C SER A 49 -4.89 -3.77 17.01
N LEU A 50 -4.58 -4.18 15.78
CA LEU A 50 -4.48 -5.58 15.38
C LEU A 50 -3.14 -6.23 15.79
N GLY A 51 -2.23 -5.49 16.41
CA GLY A 51 -0.94 -5.97 16.87
C GLY A 51 0.17 -5.94 15.82
N ILE A 52 -0.01 -5.24 14.71
CA ILE A 52 1.06 -5.02 13.72
C ILE A 52 2.09 -4.06 14.29
N LYS A 53 3.35 -4.44 14.20
CA LYS A 53 4.49 -3.70 14.76
C LYS A 53 5.55 -3.43 13.70
N LYS A 54 6.52 -2.62 14.07
CA LYS A 54 7.74 -2.41 13.28
C LYS A 54 8.39 -3.73 12.88
N GLY A 55 8.67 -3.88 11.60
CA GLY A 55 9.29 -5.07 11.01
C GLY A 55 8.30 -6.19 10.62
N ASP A 56 7.04 -6.13 11.07
CA ASP A 56 6.02 -7.07 10.63
C ASP A 56 5.68 -6.87 9.15
N THR A 57 5.30 -7.95 8.49
CA THR A 57 4.96 -7.96 7.07
C THR A 57 3.46 -7.94 6.85
N VAL A 58 3.01 -7.08 5.95
CA VAL A 58 1.60 -6.92 5.59
C VAL A 58 1.44 -7.03 4.08
N MET A 59 0.60 -7.95 3.64
CA MET A 59 0.33 -8.16 2.22
C MET A 59 -0.84 -7.29 1.76
N LEU A 60 -0.65 -6.58 0.64
CA LEU A 60 -1.62 -5.65 0.06
C LEU A 60 -2.00 -6.12 -1.36
N VAL A 61 -3.23 -6.60 -1.54
CA VAL A 61 -3.76 -7.04 -2.83
C VAL A 61 -4.97 -6.20 -3.19
N LEU A 62 -4.72 -5.01 -3.70
CA LEU A 62 -5.70 -3.93 -3.77
C LEU A 62 -5.96 -3.38 -5.18
N LYS A 63 -5.55 -4.11 -6.24
CA LYS A 63 -5.69 -3.61 -7.64
C LYS A 63 -5.18 -2.17 -7.73
N ARG A 64 -6.06 -1.25 -8.04
CA ARG A 64 -5.78 0.19 -8.10
C ARG A 64 -6.70 1.00 -7.16
N HIS A 65 -7.28 0.33 -6.14
CA HIS A 65 -8.12 1.01 -5.15
C HIS A 65 -7.31 1.99 -4.30
N TYR A 66 -7.90 3.16 -4.01
CA TYR A 66 -7.22 4.25 -3.28
C TYR A 66 -6.77 3.87 -1.87
N GLN A 67 -7.36 2.86 -1.25
CA GLN A 67 -6.96 2.34 0.06
C GLN A 67 -5.52 1.81 0.06
N PHE A 68 -4.97 1.41 -1.10
CA PHE A 68 -3.57 1.02 -1.22
C PHE A 68 -2.62 2.12 -0.70
N TRP A 69 -2.87 3.37 -1.06
CA TRP A 69 -2.04 4.50 -0.63
C TRP A 69 -2.16 4.77 0.86
N PHE A 70 -3.33 4.59 1.45
CA PHE A 70 -3.52 4.68 2.90
C PHE A 70 -2.73 3.60 3.63
N CYS A 71 -2.81 2.36 3.17
CA CYS A 71 -2.07 1.23 3.73
C CYS A 71 -0.55 1.42 3.60
N MET A 72 -0.05 1.79 2.41
CA MET A 72 1.39 2.04 2.21
C MET A 72 1.93 3.09 3.17
N LEU A 73 1.24 4.23 3.29
CA LEU A 73 1.65 5.30 4.20
C LEU A 73 1.55 4.87 5.68
N ALA A 74 0.51 4.11 6.04
CA ALA A 74 0.35 3.58 7.39
C ALA A 74 1.51 2.66 7.78
N LEU A 75 1.89 1.73 6.90
CA LEU A 75 3.02 0.84 7.12
C LEU A 75 4.34 1.59 7.23
N HIS A 76 4.53 2.66 6.44
CA HIS A 76 5.68 3.55 6.62
C HIS A 76 5.68 4.25 7.98
N LYS A 77 4.51 4.62 8.52
CA LYS A 77 4.39 5.28 9.83
C LYS A 77 4.73 4.34 10.98
N ILE A 78 4.27 3.10 10.91
CA ILE A 78 4.54 2.04 11.90
C ILE A 78 5.99 1.54 11.79
N GLY A 79 6.56 1.56 10.59
CA GLY A 79 7.83 0.89 10.28
C GLY A 79 7.63 -0.60 9.92
N ALA A 80 6.42 -0.99 9.55
CA ALA A 80 6.10 -2.32 9.05
C ALA A 80 6.43 -2.44 7.54
N ILE A 81 6.49 -3.65 7.05
CA ILE A 81 6.94 -3.96 5.69
C ILE A 81 5.73 -4.24 4.79
N ALA A 82 5.57 -3.47 3.74
CA ALA A 82 4.54 -3.70 2.73
C ALA A 82 4.96 -4.79 1.75
N ILE A 83 4.03 -5.67 1.40
CA ILE A 83 4.18 -6.68 0.35
C ILE A 83 3.03 -6.51 -0.65
N PRO A 84 3.16 -5.63 -1.65
CA PRO A 84 2.15 -5.51 -2.68
C PRO A 84 2.06 -6.78 -3.53
N GLY A 85 0.83 -7.25 -3.80
CA GLY A 85 0.54 -8.39 -4.64
C GLY A 85 -0.52 -8.07 -5.69
N THR A 86 -0.46 -8.74 -6.82
CA THR A 86 -1.50 -8.66 -7.84
C THR A 86 -2.75 -9.45 -7.42
N HIS A 87 -3.91 -9.00 -7.84
CA HIS A 87 -5.18 -9.72 -7.64
C HIS A 87 -5.27 -11.04 -8.41
N MET A 88 -4.33 -11.30 -9.33
CA MET A 88 -4.26 -12.54 -10.12
C MET A 88 -3.54 -13.71 -9.40
N LEU A 89 -3.17 -13.53 -8.14
CA LEU A 89 -2.55 -14.59 -7.34
C LEU A 89 -3.50 -15.78 -7.22
N LYS A 90 -2.94 -16.99 -7.26
CA LYS A 90 -3.63 -18.25 -7.03
C LYS A 90 -3.14 -18.88 -5.73
N LEU A 91 -3.83 -19.89 -5.23
CA LEU A 91 -3.56 -20.55 -3.96
C LEU A 91 -2.06 -20.80 -3.73
N HIS A 92 -1.37 -21.49 -4.66
CA HIS A 92 0.06 -21.80 -4.51
C HIS A 92 0.96 -20.54 -4.43
N ASP A 93 0.55 -19.45 -5.07
CA ASP A 93 1.26 -18.16 -5.00
C ASP A 93 1.10 -17.50 -3.65
N ILE A 94 -0.09 -17.63 -3.08
CA ILE A 94 -0.46 -17.13 -1.76
C ILE A 94 0.32 -17.91 -0.70
N ASP A 95 0.25 -19.26 -0.70
CA ASP A 95 0.98 -20.13 0.21
C ASP A 95 2.46 -19.80 0.28
N PHE A 96 3.05 -19.67 -0.89
CA PHE A 96 4.48 -19.38 -0.99
C PHE A 96 4.80 -18.02 -0.34
N ARG A 97 4.00 -17.00 -0.60
CA ARG A 97 4.24 -15.64 -0.07
C ARG A 97 3.98 -15.55 1.43
N LEU A 98 2.88 -16.13 1.90
CA LEU A 98 2.54 -16.15 3.32
C LEU A 98 3.66 -16.81 4.13
N LYS A 99 4.16 -17.96 3.66
CA LYS A 99 5.22 -18.70 4.32
C LYS A 99 6.59 -18.01 4.23
N GLN A 100 6.98 -17.54 3.05
CA GLN A 100 8.32 -16.98 2.83
C GLN A 100 8.52 -15.63 3.51
N ALA A 101 7.47 -14.85 3.61
CA ALA A 101 7.53 -13.51 4.18
C ALA A 101 6.95 -13.44 5.59
N ASP A 102 6.50 -14.53 6.17
CA ASP A 102 5.88 -14.57 7.52
C ASP A 102 4.77 -13.51 7.67
N VAL A 103 3.84 -13.49 6.71
CA VAL A 103 2.80 -12.45 6.62
C VAL A 103 1.87 -12.50 7.82
N LYS A 104 1.67 -11.35 8.50
CA LYS A 104 0.84 -11.21 9.69
C LYS A 104 -0.58 -10.70 9.41
N LEU A 105 -0.72 -9.94 8.33
CA LEU A 105 -1.97 -9.30 7.93
C LEU A 105 -2.08 -9.28 6.41
N VAL A 106 -3.26 -9.53 5.89
CA VAL A 106 -3.61 -9.26 4.49
C VAL A 106 -4.71 -8.22 4.39
N VAL A 107 -4.58 -7.30 3.45
CA VAL A 107 -5.65 -6.38 3.02
C VAL A 107 -5.92 -6.67 1.55
N SER A 108 -7.14 -7.08 1.23
CA SER A 108 -7.47 -7.59 -0.10
C SER A 108 -8.75 -6.99 -0.68
N VAL A 109 -8.87 -7.03 -1.99
CA VAL A 109 -10.13 -6.92 -2.73
C VAL A 109 -10.81 -8.29 -2.76
N GLU A 110 -12.13 -8.31 -2.96
CA GLU A 110 -12.84 -9.52 -3.35
C GLU A 110 -12.79 -9.64 -4.88
N GLU A 111 -12.02 -10.58 -5.38
CA GLU A 111 -11.83 -10.82 -6.81
C GLU A 111 -11.63 -12.31 -7.07
N ASP A 112 -12.35 -12.90 -8.03
CA ASP A 112 -12.27 -14.33 -8.38
C ASP A 112 -12.24 -15.25 -7.13
N SER A 113 -11.21 -16.10 -7.03
CA SER A 113 -10.98 -17.03 -5.90
C SER A 113 -10.09 -16.45 -4.78
N LEU A 114 -9.73 -15.17 -4.84
CA LEU A 114 -8.67 -14.60 -4.01
C LEU A 114 -8.92 -14.76 -2.50
N LEU A 115 -10.12 -14.41 -2.02
CA LEU A 115 -10.44 -14.53 -0.60
C LEU A 115 -10.55 -16.00 -0.16
N PRO A 116 -11.27 -16.89 -0.88
CA PRO A 116 -11.24 -18.33 -0.60
C PRO A 116 -9.83 -18.93 -0.60
N ASP A 117 -8.96 -18.53 -1.54
CA ASP A 117 -7.58 -19.03 -1.61
C ASP A 117 -6.78 -18.62 -0.37
N TYR A 118 -6.98 -17.42 0.21
CA TYR A 118 -6.39 -17.03 1.49
C TYR A 118 -6.91 -17.85 2.67
N GLU A 119 -8.20 -18.16 2.70
CA GLU A 119 -8.82 -18.98 3.76
C GLU A 119 -8.30 -20.42 3.72
N GLU A 120 -8.15 -20.98 2.52
CA GLU A 120 -7.57 -22.31 2.32
C GLU A 120 -6.09 -22.34 2.70
N SER A 121 -5.31 -21.35 2.26
CA SER A 121 -3.91 -21.20 2.60
C SER A 121 -3.67 -21.08 4.11
N GLU A 122 -4.47 -20.28 4.82
CA GLU A 122 -4.42 -20.14 6.28
C GLU A 122 -4.60 -21.51 6.97
N LYS A 123 -5.59 -22.29 6.50
CA LYS A 123 -5.90 -23.61 7.03
C LYS A 123 -4.79 -24.62 6.71
N GLU A 124 -4.30 -24.66 5.48
CA GLU A 124 -3.25 -25.62 5.05
C GLU A 124 -1.91 -25.34 5.73
N LEU A 125 -1.57 -24.08 5.93
CA LEU A 125 -0.34 -23.67 6.60
C LEU A 125 -0.43 -23.74 8.13
N GLY A 126 -1.64 -23.86 8.68
CA GLY A 126 -1.87 -23.87 10.13
C GLY A 126 -1.46 -22.57 10.82
N ILE A 127 -1.61 -21.45 10.14
CA ILE A 127 -1.30 -20.09 10.64
C ILE A 127 -2.57 -19.35 11.02
N GLU A 128 -2.43 -18.31 11.87
CA GLU A 128 -3.50 -17.35 12.13
C GLU A 128 -3.20 -16.06 11.34
N LEU A 129 -4.04 -15.77 10.35
CA LEU A 129 -3.89 -14.61 9.48
C LEU A 129 -4.96 -13.56 9.79
N LYS A 130 -4.55 -12.34 10.08
CA LYS A 130 -5.48 -11.21 10.15
C LYS A 130 -5.90 -10.82 8.74
N LYS A 131 -7.21 -10.70 8.50
CA LYS A 131 -7.77 -10.53 7.16
C LYS A 131 -8.69 -9.31 7.10
N LEU A 132 -8.35 -8.36 6.23
CA LEU A 132 -9.19 -7.21 5.91
C LEU A 132 -9.60 -7.25 4.45
N VAL A 133 -10.86 -6.94 4.19
CA VAL A 133 -11.39 -6.77 2.84
C VAL A 133 -11.89 -5.34 2.66
N ILE A 134 -11.69 -4.78 1.48
CA ILE A 134 -12.26 -3.48 1.12
C ILE A 134 -13.62 -3.66 0.43
N GLU A 135 -14.53 -2.71 0.68
CA GLU A 135 -15.80 -2.53 -0.07
C GLU A 135 -16.85 -3.63 0.06
N THR A 136 -16.52 -4.80 0.62
CA THR A 136 -17.47 -5.91 0.79
C THR A 136 -17.54 -6.38 2.24
N GLU A 137 -18.59 -7.18 2.53
CA GLU A 137 -18.75 -7.87 3.80
C GLU A 137 -18.51 -9.36 3.59
N ARG A 138 -17.66 -9.97 4.41
CA ARG A 138 -17.37 -11.40 4.35
C ARG A 138 -17.07 -11.97 5.73
N ASP A 139 -17.67 -13.12 6.04
CA ASP A 139 -17.40 -13.83 7.29
C ASP A 139 -15.91 -14.15 7.44
N GLY A 140 -15.35 -13.90 8.62
CA GLY A 140 -13.94 -14.08 8.93
C GLY A 140 -13.01 -13.00 8.36
N TRP A 141 -13.55 -11.99 7.70
CA TRP A 141 -12.84 -10.81 7.21
C TRP A 141 -13.39 -9.54 7.85
N ILE A 142 -12.52 -8.61 8.14
CA ILE A 142 -12.89 -7.30 8.67
C ILE A 142 -13.07 -6.33 7.51
N ASN A 143 -14.20 -5.61 7.46
CA ASN A 143 -14.37 -4.55 6.47
C ASN A 143 -13.44 -3.37 6.81
N PHE A 144 -12.49 -3.10 5.92
CA PHE A 144 -11.47 -2.07 6.09
C PHE A 144 -12.07 -0.67 6.27
N ASN A 145 -13.04 -0.30 5.43
CA ASN A 145 -13.61 1.03 5.46
C ASN A 145 -14.40 1.29 6.75
N GLU A 146 -15.15 0.29 7.23
CA GLU A 146 -15.90 0.37 8.49
C GLU A 146 -14.96 0.45 9.70
N ALA A 147 -13.89 -0.34 9.70
CA ALA A 147 -12.91 -0.35 10.77
C ALA A 147 -12.28 1.04 10.98
N LEU A 148 -11.98 1.76 9.90
CA LEU A 148 -11.36 3.08 10.00
C LEU A 148 -12.28 4.19 10.53
N LYS A 149 -13.60 4.00 10.56
CA LYS A 149 -14.53 5.07 10.97
C LYS A 149 -14.28 5.58 12.38
N LYS A 150 -13.91 4.67 13.29
CA LYS A 150 -13.71 4.96 14.72
C LYS A 150 -12.28 5.35 15.10
N GLU A 151 -11.34 5.16 14.18
CA GLU A 151 -9.93 5.39 14.45
C GLU A 151 -9.55 6.88 14.53
N SER A 152 -8.55 7.17 15.36
CA SER A 152 -7.98 8.50 15.48
C SER A 152 -7.35 8.98 14.15
N PRO A 153 -7.60 10.23 13.71
CA PRO A 153 -6.92 10.80 12.57
C PRO A 153 -5.50 11.30 12.89
N ILE A 154 -5.03 11.07 14.11
CA ILE A 154 -3.70 11.46 14.59
C ILE A 154 -2.89 10.19 14.85
N PHE A 155 -1.68 10.16 14.34
CA PHE A 155 -0.69 9.12 14.59
C PHE A 155 0.65 9.80 14.90
N GLU A 156 1.15 9.62 16.11
CA GLU A 156 2.40 10.22 16.53
C GLU A 156 3.59 9.48 15.89
N ARG A 157 4.62 10.25 15.51
CA ARG A 157 5.83 9.66 14.95
C ARG A 157 6.55 8.83 16.03
N PRO A 158 6.79 7.53 15.78
CA PRO A 158 7.48 6.68 16.75
C PRO A 158 8.88 7.19 17.11
N THR A 159 9.25 7.01 18.36
CA THR A 159 10.54 7.41 18.92
C THR A 159 11.19 6.24 19.66
N GLY A 160 12.43 6.41 20.11
CA GLY A 160 13.13 5.33 20.82
C GLY A 160 13.38 4.11 19.95
N GLU A 161 13.03 2.93 20.44
CA GLU A 161 13.25 1.65 19.76
C GLU A 161 12.32 1.47 18.54
N ASP A 162 11.13 2.07 18.57
CA ASP A 162 10.16 1.98 17.48
C ASP A 162 10.46 2.97 16.32
N LYS A 163 11.44 3.85 16.51
CA LYS A 163 11.88 4.75 15.43
C LYS A 163 12.39 3.97 14.23
N THR A 164 11.92 4.35 13.03
CA THR A 164 12.40 3.78 11.77
C THR A 164 13.65 4.49 11.26
N TYR A 165 14.56 3.72 10.67
CA TYR A 165 15.81 4.21 10.10
C TYR A 165 15.85 3.99 8.58
N ALA A 166 16.64 4.79 7.88
CA ALA A 166 16.74 4.78 6.43
C ALA A 166 17.19 3.42 5.84
N GLU A 167 17.96 2.66 6.63
CA GLU A 167 18.53 1.37 6.23
C GLU A 167 17.61 0.17 6.48
N GLU A 168 16.47 0.38 7.15
CA GLU A 168 15.51 -0.68 7.42
C GLU A 168 14.66 -0.99 6.19
N ILE A 169 14.27 -2.27 6.06
CA ILE A 169 13.39 -2.73 4.98
C ILE A 169 11.97 -2.23 5.25
N PHE A 170 11.31 -1.75 4.21
CA PHE A 170 9.93 -1.26 4.31
C PHE A 170 9.02 -1.78 3.19
N LEU A 171 9.60 -2.40 2.17
CA LEU A 171 8.89 -2.86 0.99
C LEU A 171 9.54 -4.13 0.44
N ILE A 172 8.72 -5.12 0.11
CA ILE A 172 9.15 -6.35 -0.54
C ILE A 172 8.26 -6.57 -1.77
N TYR A 173 8.89 -6.86 -2.90
CA TYR A 173 8.23 -7.39 -4.08
C TYR A 173 8.67 -8.81 -4.38
N PHE A 174 7.73 -9.64 -4.80
CA PHE A 174 8.01 -10.94 -5.37
C PHE A 174 8.14 -10.81 -6.89
N THR A 175 9.28 -11.17 -7.42
CA THR A 175 9.58 -11.10 -8.86
C THR A 175 9.67 -12.51 -9.45
N SER A 176 9.39 -12.65 -10.75
CA SER A 176 9.56 -13.92 -11.45
C SER A 176 11.01 -14.37 -11.39
N GLY A 177 11.25 -15.53 -10.76
CA GLY A 177 12.57 -16.14 -10.71
C GLY A 177 12.85 -16.98 -11.96
N THR A 178 14.11 -17.13 -12.32
CA THR A 178 14.54 -18.05 -13.39
C THR A 178 14.44 -19.53 -13.01
N SER A 179 14.25 -19.82 -11.72
CA SER A 179 14.23 -21.16 -11.11
C SER A 179 12.83 -21.65 -10.70
N GLY A 180 11.76 -21.03 -11.18
CA GLY A 180 10.37 -21.46 -10.93
C GLY A 180 9.69 -20.70 -9.78
N ASN A 181 10.29 -20.59 -8.60
CA ASN A 181 9.69 -19.85 -7.49
C ASN A 181 10.01 -18.35 -7.55
N PRO A 182 9.05 -17.47 -7.17
CA PRO A 182 9.30 -16.05 -7.07
C PRO A 182 10.44 -15.71 -6.10
N LYS A 183 11.21 -14.68 -6.43
CA LYS A 183 12.26 -14.16 -5.54
C LYS A 183 11.76 -12.98 -4.76
N MET A 184 12.05 -12.93 -3.46
CA MET A 184 11.82 -11.76 -2.61
C MET A 184 12.88 -10.70 -2.89
N VAL A 185 12.44 -9.53 -3.32
CA VAL A 185 13.30 -8.34 -3.51
C VAL A 185 12.91 -7.30 -2.48
N SER A 186 13.79 -7.08 -1.52
CA SER A 186 13.57 -6.11 -0.44
C SER A 186 14.13 -4.73 -0.78
N HIS A 187 13.45 -3.70 -0.34
CA HIS A 187 13.82 -2.31 -0.50
C HIS A 187 13.87 -1.61 0.86
N LYS A 188 14.89 -0.78 1.06
CA LYS A 188 15.07 0.07 2.24
C LYS A 188 14.32 1.38 2.10
N HIS A 189 14.11 2.11 3.18
CA HIS A 189 13.43 3.42 3.14
C HIS A 189 14.08 4.43 2.17
N THR A 190 15.37 4.31 1.90
CA THR A 190 16.09 5.12 0.91
C THR A 190 15.62 4.90 -0.54
N TYR A 191 14.92 3.79 -0.82
CA TYR A 191 14.37 3.51 -2.15
C TYR A 191 13.49 4.63 -2.69
N SER A 192 12.67 5.24 -1.83
CA SER A 192 11.81 6.35 -2.23
C SER A 192 12.58 7.56 -2.78
N LEU A 193 13.78 7.83 -2.25
CA LEU A 193 14.65 8.91 -2.72
C LEU A 193 15.27 8.59 -4.10
N GLY A 194 15.52 7.31 -4.38
CA GLY A 194 16.02 6.84 -5.67
C GLY A 194 15.08 7.15 -6.84
N HIS A 195 13.80 7.41 -6.56
CA HIS A 195 12.82 7.75 -7.59
C HIS A 195 12.75 9.23 -7.97
N ILE A 196 13.50 10.11 -7.29
CA ILE A 196 13.58 11.53 -7.65
C ILE A 196 14.10 11.72 -9.08
N PRO A 197 15.26 11.15 -9.48
CA PRO A 197 15.73 11.25 -10.86
C PRO A 197 14.75 10.63 -11.87
N THR A 198 14.16 9.47 -11.54
CA THR A 198 13.20 8.79 -12.41
C THR A 198 11.96 9.66 -12.65
N ALA A 199 11.40 10.26 -11.60
CA ALA A 199 10.25 11.12 -11.73
C ALA A 199 10.56 12.38 -12.56
N LYS A 200 11.68 13.05 -12.28
CA LYS A 200 12.04 14.31 -12.95
C LYS A 200 12.48 14.13 -14.40
N TYR A 201 13.33 13.13 -14.67
CA TYR A 201 14.05 13.04 -15.96
C TYR A 201 13.54 11.94 -16.87
N TRP A 202 12.83 10.94 -16.33
CA TRP A 202 12.21 9.88 -17.12
C TRP A 202 10.70 10.08 -17.29
N HIS A 203 9.97 10.28 -16.18
CA HIS A 203 8.54 10.53 -16.22
C HIS A 203 8.18 11.98 -16.54
N ASN A 204 9.16 12.87 -16.49
CA ASN A 204 8.96 14.30 -16.70
C ASN A 204 7.84 14.88 -15.81
N VAL A 205 7.85 14.48 -14.54
CA VAL A 205 6.86 14.91 -13.56
C VAL A 205 7.03 16.39 -13.29
N VAL A 206 5.95 17.15 -13.42
CA VAL A 206 5.90 18.59 -13.20
C VAL A 206 5.22 18.87 -11.87
N GLU A 207 5.79 19.78 -11.07
CA GLU A 207 5.18 20.25 -9.82
C GLU A 207 3.78 20.81 -10.08
N ASP A 208 2.84 20.48 -9.18
CA ASP A 208 1.41 20.77 -9.31
C ASP A 208 0.72 20.15 -10.55
N GLY A 209 1.43 19.31 -11.29
CA GLY A 209 0.88 18.56 -12.41
C GLY A 209 0.12 17.31 -11.97
N ILE A 210 -0.55 16.69 -12.94
CA ILE A 210 -1.20 15.40 -12.80
C ILE A 210 -0.38 14.38 -13.60
N HIS A 211 -0.03 13.25 -12.94
CA HIS A 211 0.75 12.20 -13.55
C HIS A 211 0.00 10.88 -13.56
N HIS A 212 0.01 10.17 -14.69
CA HIS A 212 -0.60 8.85 -14.82
C HIS A 212 0.41 7.79 -15.19
N THR A 213 0.42 6.69 -14.45
CA THR A 213 1.11 5.46 -14.81
C THR A 213 0.13 4.31 -14.76
N ALA A 214 -0.14 3.69 -15.91
CA ALA A 214 -0.99 2.50 -16.00
C ALA A 214 -0.25 1.29 -15.39
N ALA A 215 -0.54 0.97 -14.14
CA ALA A 215 0.03 -0.17 -13.44
C ALA A 215 -0.90 -0.65 -12.32
N ASP A 216 -1.01 -1.97 -12.17
CA ASP A 216 -1.60 -2.60 -10.99
C ASP A 216 -0.65 -2.45 -9.80
N THR A 217 -1.20 -2.24 -8.59
CA THR A 217 -0.40 -2.00 -7.38
C THR A 217 0.46 -3.18 -6.96
N GLY A 218 0.14 -4.38 -7.40
CA GLY A 218 0.96 -5.57 -7.20
C GLY A 218 2.29 -5.58 -7.97
N TRP A 219 2.50 -4.63 -8.88
CA TRP A 219 3.74 -4.51 -9.64
C TRP A 219 4.59 -3.33 -9.14
N GLY A 220 5.90 -3.54 -9.06
CA GLY A 220 6.85 -2.50 -8.63
C GLY A 220 6.71 -1.17 -9.39
N LYS A 221 6.27 -1.21 -10.65
CA LYS A 221 5.99 -0.03 -11.47
C LYS A 221 4.96 0.91 -10.83
N ALA A 222 4.00 0.41 -10.05
CA ALA A 222 2.99 1.25 -9.42
C ALA A 222 3.58 2.19 -8.36
N VAL A 223 4.45 1.70 -7.49
CA VAL A 223 4.99 2.54 -6.41
C VAL A 223 6.01 3.57 -6.91
N TRP A 224 6.77 3.27 -7.96
CA TRP A 224 7.68 4.26 -8.53
C TRP A 224 7.01 5.18 -9.57
N GLY A 225 5.87 4.78 -10.14
CA GLY A 225 5.12 5.57 -11.12
C GLY A 225 3.92 6.34 -10.56
N ASN A 226 3.38 5.95 -9.39
CA ASN A 226 2.16 6.53 -8.82
C ASN A 226 2.26 6.84 -7.32
N LEU A 227 3.46 6.84 -6.73
CA LEU A 227 3.61 7.09 -5.29
C LEU A 227 4.84 7.96 -5.00
N TYR A 228 6.04 7.36 -4.95
CA TYR A 228 7.21 8.03 -4.36
C TYR A 228 7.68 9.25 -5.13
N GLY A 229 8.08 9.04 -6.37
CA GLY A 229 8.67 10.10 -7.19
C GLY A 229 7.69 11.22 -7.50
N GLN A 230 6.42 10.91 -7.71
CA GLN A 230 5.36 11.86 -8.00
C GLN A 230 5.12 12.80 -6.83
N TRP A 231 4.95 12.28 -5.63
CA TRP A 231 4.71 13.11 -4.45
C TRP A 231 5.94 13.90 -4.02
N ILE A 232 7.14 13.31 -4.10
CA ILE A 232 8.39 14.05 -3.83
C ILE A 232 8.56 15.21 -4.83
N SER A 233 8.15 15.01 -6.09
CA SER A 233 8.22 16.05 -7.13
C SER A 233 7.01 17.00 -7.11
N GLY A 234 6.06 16.83 -6.20
CA GLY A 234 4.95 17.73 -5.98
C GLY A 234 3.75 17.54 -6.92
N ALA A 235 3.71 16.45 -7.71
CA ALA A 235 2.59 16.13 -8.58
C ALA A 235 1.56 15.21 -7.91
N ALA A 236 0.32 15.23 -8.42
CA ALA A 236 -0.74 14.33 -8.02
C ALA A 236 -0.84 13.16 -9.00
N PRO A 237 -0.72 11.88 -8.57
CA PRO A 237 -1.04 10.76 -9.42
C PRO A 237 -2.53 10.72 -9.78
N PHE A 238 -2.81 10.41 -11.04
CA PHE A 238 -4.14 10.06 -11.54
C PHE A 238 -4.23 8.54 -11.61
N ILE A 239 -5.17 7.97 -10.87
CA ILE A 239 -5.39 6.53 -10.78
C ILE A 239 -6.73 6.21 -11.40
N TYR A 240 -6.72 5.36 -12.42
CA TYR A 240 -7.94 4.82 -13.00
C TYR A 240 -8.03 3.33 -12.67
N ASP A 241 -9.03 2.98 -11.88
CA ASP A 241 -9.31 1.60 -11.47
C ASP A 241 -10.28 0.96 -12.48
N TYR A 242 -9.72 0.47 -13.55
CA TYR A 242 -10.44 -0.19 -14.65
C TYR A 242 -10.34 -1.72 -14.53
N ASP A 243 -11.35 -2.43 -15.00
CA ASP A 243 -11.33 -3.89 -15.08
C ASP A 243 -10.61 -4.37 -16.35
N ARG A 244 -10.83 -3.68 -17.47
CA ARG A 244 -10.15 -3.95 -18.73
C ARG A 244 -9.68 -2.66 -19.35
N PHE A 245 -8.53 -2.71 -19.99
CA PHE A 245 -8.02 -1.59 -20.77
C PHE A 245 -8.73 -1.60 -22.12
N ASP A 246 -9.50 -0.54 -22.40
CA ASP A 246 -10.20 -0.32 -23.65
C ASP A 246 -9.35 0.53 -24.61
#